data_8330b49d06ed8a8fc169f5f56f3c43bb
#
_entry.id   8330b49d06ed8a8fc169f5f56f3c43bb
#
_cell.length_a   1.000
_cell.length_b   1.000
_cell.length_c   1.000
_cell.angle_alpha   90.00
_cell.angle_beta   90.00
_cell.angle_gamma   90.00
#
_symmetry.space_group_name_H-M   'P 1'
#
loop_
_entity.id
_entity.type
_entity.pdbx_description
1 polymer ?
#
loop_
_entity_poly.entity_id
_entity_poly.type
_entity_poly.pdbx_seq_one_letter_code
_entity_poly.pdbx_strand_id
1 'polypeptide(L)'
;MEGFIDLLFEEDGELVVVDYKTDSLETEEEIAARSGHYRIQAGAYALALQEATGRTVKEVILLFLQPRQEVVLKDVPALVEEVHQALLAL
;
A
#
# COMPACT_ATOMS: atom_id res chain seq x y z
N MET A 1 9.25 -10.13 2.11
CA MET A 1 8.43 -8.94 2.00
C MET A 1 8.74 -8.00 3.14
N GLU A 2 9.07 -6.77 2.81
CA GLU A 2 9.53 -5.78 3.77
C GLU A 2 8.44 -5.05 4.52
N GLY A 3 7.24 -5.06 4.00
CA GLY A 3 6.15 -4.32 4.61
C GLY A 3 5.19 -5.22 5.35
N PHE A 4 4.70 -4.72 6.46
CA PHE A 4 3.65 -5.37 7.22
C PHE A 4 2.49 -4.39 7.32
N ILE A 5 1.27 -4.92 7.45
CA ILE A 5 0.14 -4.09 7.80
C ILE A 5 0.25 -3.84 9.30
N ASP A 6 0.66 -2.65 9.67
CA ASP A 6 0.90 -2.31 11.05
C ASP A 6 -0.33 -1.72 11.74
N LEU A 7 -1.21 -1.14 10.96
CA LEU A 7 -2.42 -0.53 11.51
C LEU A 7 -3.54 -0.62 10.48
N LEU A 8 -4.69 -1.04 10.94
CA LEU A 8 -5.90 -1.13 10.15
C LEU A 8 -7.02 -0.45 10.92
N PHE A 9 -7.68 0.52 10.34
CA PHE A 9 -8.81 1.16 11.00
C PHE A 9 -9.94 1.45 10.00
N GLU A 10 -11.10 1.74 10.54
CA GLU A 10 -12.28 2.01 9.76
C GLU A 10 -12.57 3.50 9.73
N GLU A 11 -12.91 4.01 8.55
CA GLU A 11 -13.29 5.40 8.37
C GLU A 11 -14.45 5.44 7.38
N ASP A 12 -15.57 6.00 7.82
CA ASP A 12 -16.78 6.10 6.99
C ASP A 12 -17.23 4.76 6.40
N GLY A 13 -17.08 3.68 7.16
CA GLY A 13 -17.48 2.34 6.71
C GLY A 13 -16.46 1.64 5.83
N GLU A 14 -15.36 2.29 5.48
CA GLU A 14 -14.32 1.72 4.66
C GLU A 14 -13.04 1.52 5.47
N LEU A 15 -12.16 0.68 4.97
CA LEU A 15 -10.91 0.36 5.66
C LEU A 15 -9.78 1.27 5.21
N VAL A 16 -8.95 1.67 6.16
CA VAL A 16 -7.71 2.40 5.90
C VAL A 16 -6.55 1.57 6.40
N VAL A 17 -5.58 1.33 5.55
CA VAL A 17 -4.40 0.54 5.85
C VAL A 17 -3.21 1.48 6.03
N VAL A 18 -2.48 1.31 7.11
CA VAL A 18 -1.21 2.02 7.32
C VAL A 18 -0.10 0.99 7.38
N ASP A 19 0.87 1.14 6.50
CA ASP A 19 2.03 0.26 6.39
C ASP A 19 3.27 1.06 6.75
N TYR A 20 3.89 0.72 7.88
CA TYR A 20 5.12 1.38 8.33
C TYR A 20 6.30 0.78 7.60
N LYS A 21 7.07 1.62 6.95
CA LYS A 21 8.30 1.24 6.27
C LYS A 21 9.50 1.62 7.15
N THR A 22 10.21 0.61 7.59
CA THR A 22 11.32 0.80 8.53
C THR A 22 12.69 0.79 7.88
N ASP A 23 12.75 0.66 6.56
CA ASP A 23 14.01 0.68 5.83
C ASP A 23 14.70 2.02 6.03
N SER A 24 15.90 1.97 6.58
CA SER A 24 16.64 3.16 6.96
C SER A 24 17.36 3.85 5.81
N LEU A 25 17.28 3.31 4.61
CA LEU A 25 18.04 3.78 3.46
C LEU A 25 17.25 4.66 2.50
N GLU A 26 15.99 4.90 2.80
CA GLU A 26 15.12 5.55 1.84
C GLU A 26 15.28 7.07 1.84
N THR A 27 15.81 7.60 0.74
CA THR A 27 15.73 9.02 0.43
C THR A 27 14.46 9.24 -0.37
N GLU A 28 14.05 10.49 -0.54
CA GLU A 28 12.90 10.80 -1.38
C GLU A 28 13.08 10.27 -2.80
N GLU A 29 14.31 10.33 -3.32
CA GLU A 29 14.62 9.82 -4.65
C GLU A 29 14.49 8.31 -4.73
N GLU A 30 14.94 7.60 -3.70
CA GLU A 30 14.83 6.16 -3.64
C GLU A 30 13.37 5.71 -3.51
N ILE A 31 12.59 6.42 -2.71
CA ILE A 31 11.16 6.15 -2.58
C ILE A 31 10.47 6.32 -3.94
N ALA A 32 10.77 7.41 -4.64
CA ALA A 32 10.21 7.64 -5.96
C ALA A 32 10.62 6.56 -6.97
N ALA A 33 11.89 6.14 -6.91
CA ALA A 33 12.39 5.09 -7.81
C ALA A 33 11.72 3.74 -7.57
N ARG A 34 11.27 3.47 -6.33
CA ARG A 34 10.61 2.22 -5.97
C ARG A 34 9.09 2.32 -5.95
N SER A 35 8.53 3.42 -6.43
CA SER A 35 7.10 3.67 -6.34
C SER A 35 6.26 2.55 -6.98
N GLY A 36 6.70 2.01 -8.11
CA GLY A 36 6.00 0.90 -8.76
C GLY A 36 5.93 -0.33 -7.88
N HIS A 37 7.03 -0.67 -7.21
CA HIS A 37 7.07 -1.80 -6.29
C HIS A 37 6.13 -1.58 -5.10
N TYR A 38 6.15 -0.40 -4.51
CA TYR A 38 5.28 -0.07 -3.39
C TYR A 38 3.81 -0.07 -3.78
N ARG A 39 3.49 0.37 -5.00
CA ARG A 39 2.12 0.34 -5.49
C ARG A 39 1.60 -1.09 -5.63
N ILE A 40 2.42 -2.00 -6.16
CA ILE A 40 2.04 -3.42 -6.27
C ILE A 40 1.83 -4.01 -4.87
N GLN A 41 2.71 -3.72 -3.94
CA GLN A 41 2.60 -4.21 -2.56
C GLN A 41 1.34 -3.69 -1.88
N ALA A 42 1.06 -2.40 -2.02
CA ALA A 42 -0.13 -1.78 -1.45
C ALA A 42 -1.40 -2.36 -2.07
N GLY A 43 -1.40 -2.56 -3.38
CA GLY A 43 -2.53 -3.17 -4.09
C GLY A 43 -2.78 -4.59 -3.63
N ALA A 44 -1.73 -5.36 -3.40
CA ALA A 44 -1.85 -6.73 -2.91
C ALA A 44 -2.46 -6.76 -1.50
N TYR A 45 -2.06 -5.85 -0.62
CA TYR A 45 -2.66 -5.74 0.71
C TYR A 45 -4.14 -5.38 0.62
N ALA A 46 -4.46 -4.39 -0.21
CA ALA A 46 -5.85 -3.96 -0.38
C ALA A 46 -6.72 -5.10 -0.90
N LEU A 47 -6.25 -5.80 -1.92
CA LEU A 47 -6.99 -6.92 -2.51
C LEU A 47 -7.21 -8.02 -1.48
N ALA A 48 -6.18 -8.42 -0.75
CA ALA A 48 -6.28 -9.46 0.26
C ALA A 48 -7.28 -9.09 1.35
N LEU A 49 -7.26 -7.85 1.81
CA LEU A 49 -8.20 -7.37 2.83
C LEU A 49 -9.64 -7.32 2.31
N GLN A 50 -9.83 -6.85 1.08
CA GLN A 50 -11.17 -6.81 0.50
C GLN A 50 -11.75 -8.19 0.34
N GLU A 51 -10.95 -9.17 -0.07
CA GLU A 51 -11.42 -10.55 -0.18
C GLU A 51 -11.68 -11.19 1.18
N ALA A 52 -10.84 -10.91 2.16
CA ALA A 52 -10.99 -11.50 3.49
C ALA A 52 -12.15 -10.90 4.28
N THR A 53 -12.44 -9.62 4.10
CA THR A 53 -13.43 -8.90 4.92
C THR A 53 -14.72 -8.59 4.18
N GLY A 54 -14.73 -8.61 2.87
CA GLY A 54 -15.86 -8.16 2.07
C GLY A 54 -16.04 -6.64 2.12
N ARG A 55 -15.06 -5.90 2.61
CA ARG A 55 -15.15 -4.46 2.80
C ARG A 55 -14.21 -3.73 1.84
N THR A 56 -14.60 -2.53 1.45
CA THR A 56 -13.78 -1.71 0.58
C THR A 56 -12.62 -1.10 1.35
N VAL A 57 -11.42 -1.16 0.76
CA VAL A 57 -10.27 -0.42 1.25
C VAL A 57 -10.28 0.95 0.59
N LYS A 58 -10.34 1.99 1.41
CA LYS A 58 -10.44 3.36 0.97
C LYS A 58 -9.10 3.91 0.50
N GLU A 59 -8.06 3.65 1.28
CA GLU A 59 -6.71 4.11 0.96
C GLU A 59 -5.67 3.27 1.68
N VAL A 60 -4.45 3.28 1.15
CA VAL A 60 -3.29 2.67 1.76
C VAL A 60 -2.26 3.78 1.99
N ILE A 61 -1.83 3.92 3.23
CA ILE A 61 -0.84 4.92 3.63
C ILE A 61 0.48 4.22 3.86
N LEU A 62 1.50 4.60 3.11
CA LEU A 62 2.85 4.13 3.33
C LEU A 62 3.56 5.18 4.16
N LEU A 63 3.97 4.81 5.36
CA LEU A 63 4.61 5.73 6.28
C LEU A 63 6.08 5.37 6.43
N PHE A 64 6.93 6.19 5.82
CA PHE A 64 8.38 6.02 5.89
C PHE A 64 8.91 6.77 7.10
N LEU A 65 9.56 6.04 7.99
CA LEU A 65 10.09 6.64 9.22
C LEU A 65 11.37 7.44 8.99
N GLN A 66 12.09 7.10 7.93
CA GLN A 66 13.28 7.81 7.51
C GLN A 66 13.38 7.86 5.99
N PRO A 67 13.33 9.02 5.36
CA PRO A 67 12.97 10.32 5.96
C PRO A 67 11.50 10.32 6.32
N ARG A 68 11.07 11.03 7.25
CA ARG A 68 9.66 11.07 7.65
C ARG A 68 8.78 11.50 6.47
N GLN A 69 8.30 10.52 5.74
CA GLN A 69 7.50 10.78 4.55
C GLN A 69 6.27 9.89 4.56
N GLU A 70 5.14 10.50 4.28
CA GLU A 70 3.88 9.80 4.14
C GLU A 70 3.49 9.77 2.67
N VAL A 71 3.17 8.59 2.16
CA VAL A 71 2.65 8.41 0.81
C VAL A 71 1.25 7.84 0.92
N VAL A 72 0.26 8.60 0.49
CA VAL A 72 -1.14 8.20 0.57
C VAL A 72 -1.61 7.75 -0.80
N LEU A 73 -2.02 6.49 -0.90
CA LEU A 73 -2.50 5.89 -2.14
C LEU A 73 -4.01 5.74 -2.04
N LYS A 74 -4.75 6.61 -2.71
CA LYS A 74 -6.21 6.66 -2.63
C LYS A 74 -6.93 5.93 -3.73
N ASP A 75 -6.28 5.74 -4.88
CA ASP A 75 -6.91 5.09 -6.02
C ASP A 75 -6.76 3.58 -5.93
N VAL A 76 -7.42 2.99 -4.94
CA VAL A 76 -7.33 1.56 -4.65
C VAL A 76 -7.78 0.70 -5.83
N PRO A 77 -8.86 1.03 -6.57
CA PRO A 77 -9.19 0.25 -7.77
C PRO A 77 -8.06 0.17 -8.78
N ALA A 78 -7.33 1.26 -8.99
CA ALA A 78 -6.17 1.26 -9.88
C ALA A 78 -5.02 0.43 -9.31
N LEU A 79 -4.79 0.48 -8.00
CA LEU A 79 -3.78 -0.35 -7.35
C LEU A 79 -4.06 -1.83 -7.55
N VAL A 80 -5.31 -2.23 -7.34
CA VAL A 80 -5.72 -3.63 -7.51
C VAL A 80 -5.57 -4.07 -8.97
N GLU A 81 -5.94 -3.20 -9.91
CA GLU A 81 -5.75 -3.50 -11.33
C GLU A 81 -4.28 -3.69 -11.68
N GLU A 82 -3.39 -2.88 -11.12
CA GLU A 82 -1.95 -3.04 -11.33
C GLU A 82 -1.45 -4.40 -10.82
N VAL A 83 -2.00 -4.87 -9.70
CA VAL A 83 -1.67 -6.22 -9.19
C VAL A 83 -2.13 -7.29 -10.16
N HIS A 84 -3.35 -7.17 -10.68
CA HIS A 84 -3.87 -8.13 -11.66
C HIS A 84 -3.01 -8.15 -12.92
N GLN A 85 -2.59 -7.00 -13.42
CA GLN A 85 -1.72 -6.92 -14.58
C GLN A 85 -0.36 -7.55 -14.30
N ALA A 86 0.20 -7.34 -13.12
CA ALA A 86 1.47 -7.94 -12.74
C ALA A 86 1.36 -9.47 -12.70
N LEU A 87 0.25 -10.00 -12.18
CA LEU A 87 0.02 -11.44 -12.14
C LEU A 87 -0.12 -12.04 -13.54
N LEU A 88 -0.77 -11.31 -14.46
CA LEU A 88 -0.93 -11.76 -15.83
C LEU A 88 0.39 -11.78 -16.60
N ALA A 89 1.38 -11.02 -16.15
CA ALA A 89 2.70 -10.95 -16.79
C ALA A 89 3.68 -12.03 -16.33
N LEU A 90 3.29 -12.86 -15.39
CA LEU A 90 4.15 -13.92 -14.86
C LEU A 90 4.33 -15.09 -15.85
#